data_6664ea9e19a6af656db3f885786adade
#
_entry.id   6664ea9e19a6af656db3f885786adade
#
_cell.length_a   1.000
_cell.length_b   1.000
_cell.length_c   1.000
_cell.angle_alpha   90.00
_cell.angle_beta   90.00
_cell.angle_gamma   90.00
#
_symmetry.space_group_name_H-M   'P 1'
#
loop_
_entity.id
_entity.type
_entity.pdbx_description
1 polymer ?
#
loop_
_entity_poly.entity_id
_entity_poly.type
_entity_poly.pdbx_seq_one_letter_code
_entity_poly.pdbx_strand_id
1 'polypeptide(L)'
;TVLLVGLLARALKLRRDEHAVLLLTVALGNTSFLGYPLTRALIGEHALPYAVVYDQFGAFLILSTFGLWVLARYGGDARPSAADMLRRVLRFPPLWALVVGFSIMPAEPPSWIAGGLQRLSDALLPLAMLTIGLSVK
;
A
#
# COMPACT_ATOMS: atom_id res chain seq x y z
N THR A 1 -1.34 4.57 16.82
CA THR A 1 -1.24 5.64 15.79
C THR A 1 -2.63 6.11 15.34
N VAL A 2 -3.53 5.23 14.85
CA VAL A 2 -4.88 5.59 14.35
C VAL A 2 -5.71 6.35 15.39
N LEU A 3 -5.74 5.87 16.65
CA LEU A 3 -6.46 6.55 17.73
C LEU A 3 -5.90 7.95 18.01
N LEU A 4 -4.59 8.08 18.02
CA LEU A 4 -3.91 9.37 18.27
C LEU A 4 -4.18 10.37 17.14
N VAL A 5 -4.14 9.93 15.89
CA VAL A 5 -4.52 10.73 14.72
C VAL A 5 -5.98 11.14 14.79
N GLY A 6 -6.87 10.24 15.20
CA GLY A 6 -8.30 10.54 15.38
C GLY A 6 -8.56 11.59 16.48
N LEU A 7 -7.84 11.51 17.60
CA LEU A 7 -7.93 12.51 18.68
C LEU A 7 -7.38 13.87 18.22
N LEU A 8 -6.23 13.87 17.54
CA LEU A 8 -5.61 15.09 17.01
C LEU A 8 -6.50 15.77 15.98
N ALA A 9 -7.08 15.01 15.06
CA ALA A 9 -8.01 15.52 14.05
C ALA A 9 -9.25 16.19 14.67
N ARG A 10 -9.78 15.61 15.76
CA ARG A 10 -10.89 16.22 16.53
C ARG A 10 -10.45 17.48 17.24
N ALA A 11 -9.29 17.46 17.90
CA ALA A 11 -8.77 18.61 18.64
C ALA A 11 -8.49 19.81 17.71
N LEU A 12 -7.97 19.54 16.51
CA LEU A 12 -7.67 20.54 15.49
C LEU A 12 -8.87 20.91 14.61
N LYS A 13 -10.05 20.27 14.84
CA LYS A 13 -11.27 20.46 14.03
C LYS A 13 -11.03 20.31 12.53
N LEU A 14 -10.24 19.32 12.14
CA LEU A 14 -9.88 19.07 10.75
C LEU A 14 -11.12 18.70 9.92
N ARG A 15 -11.08 19.07 8.65
CA ARG A 15 -12.09 18.67 7.67
C ARG A 15 -12.01 17.15 7.45
N ARG A 16 -13.09 16.57 6.92
CA ARG A 16 -13.18 15.12 6.67
C ARG A 16 -12.09 14.62 5.74
N ASP A 17 -11.82 15.34 4.67
CA ASP A 17 -10.78 15.06 3.68
C ASP A 17 -9.38 15.10 4.31
N GLU A 18 -9.07 16.15 5.08
CA GLU A 18 -7.79 16.28 5.80
C GLU A 18 -7.58 15.15 6.81
N HIS A 19 -8.64 14.77 7.54
CA HIS A 19 -8.61 13.64 8.47
C HIS A 19 -8.31 12.33 7.76
N ALA A 20 -8.92 12.07 6.58
CA ALA A 20 -8.65 10.88 5.78
C ALA A 20 -7.18 10.84 5.31
N VAL A 21 -6.67 11.96 4.80
CA VAL A 21 -5.27 12.06 4.37
C VAL A 21 -4.33 11.78 5.53
N LEU A 22 -4.55 12.40 6.69
CA LEU A 22 -3.71 12.16 7.87
C LEU A 22 -3.78 10.70 8.36
N LEU A 23 -4.96 10.08 8.35
CA LEU A 23 -5.09 8.67 8.70
C LEU A 23 -4.27 7.78 7.77
N LEU A 24 -4.32 8.02 6.47
CA LEU A 24 -3.61 7.21 5.48
C LEU A 24 -2.10 7.46 5.49
N THR A 25 -1.66 8.70 5.62
CA THR A 25 -0.24 9.06 5.53
C THR A 25 0.54 8.83 6.82
N VAL A 26 -0.09 9.05 7.98
CA VAL A 26 0.57 8.89 9.29
C VAL A 26 0.43 7.47 9.85
N ALA A 27 -0.70 6.80 9.59
CA ALA A 27 -0.93 5.45 10.09
C ALA A 27 -0.28 4.37 9.23
N LEU A 28 -0.12 4.62 7.92
CA LEU A 28 0.45 3.69 6.96
C LEU A 28 1.77 4.24 6.44
N GLY A 29 2.86 3.61 6.83
CA GLY A 29 4.20 3.96 6.33
C GLY A 29 4.41 3.52 4.88
N ASN A 30 5.36 4.15 4.19
CA ASN A 30 5.83 3.72 2.88
C ASN A 30 6.83 2.58 3.03
N THR A 31 6.30 1.38 3.26
CA THR A 31 7.09 0.19 3.59
C THR A 31 7.75 -0.45 2.38
N SER A 32 7.15 -0.34 1.19
CA SER A 32 7.71 -0.87 -0.05
C SER A 32 8.75 0.06 -0.66
N PHE A 33 8.35 1.26 -1.10
CA PHE A 33 9.22 2.16 -1.87
C PHE A 33 10.37 2.77 -1.06
N LEU A 34 10.16 3.00 0.23
CA LEU A 34 11.18 3.54 1.12
C LEU A 34 11.75 2.46 2.05
N GLY A 35 10.91 1.57 2.54
CA GLY A 35 11.29 0.54 3.50
C GLY A 35 12.29 -0.46 2.95
N TYR A 36 12.11 -0.99 1.75
CA TYR A 36 13.05 -1.97 1.17
C TYR A 36 14.44 -1.38 0.91
N PRO A 37 14.59 -0.23 0.23
CA PRO A 37 15.91 0.39 0.06
C PRO A 37 16.60 0.72 1.38
N LEU A 38 15.86 1.23 2.37
CA LEU A 38 16.42 1.52 3.69
C LEU A 38 16.85 0.25 4.44
N THR A 39 16.02 -0.79 4.40
CA THR A 39 16.38 -2.09 5.01
C THR A 39 17.66 -2.64 4.39
N ARG A 40 17.76 -2.60 3.08
CA ARG A 40 18.95 -3.05 2.34
C ARG A 40 20.18 -2.23 2.71
N ALA A 41 20.07 -0.91 2.75
CA ALA A 41 21.17 -0.01 3.03
C ALA A 41 21.65 -0.03 4.49
N LEU A 42 20.72 -0.14 5.46
CA LEU A 42 21.04 -0.01 6.88
C LEU A 42 21.30 -1.35 7.57
N ILE A 43 20.63 -2.42 7.14
CA ILE A 43 20.68 -3.73 7.79
C ILE A 43 21.35 -4.77 6.89
N GLY A 44 21.12 -4.69 5.59
CA GLY A 44 21.70 -5.59 4.58
C GLY A 44 20.65 -6.45 3.86
N GLU A 45 21.08 -7.14 2.82
CA GLU A 45 20.26 -8.00 1.95
C GLU A 45 19.50 -9.10 2.72
N HIS A 46 20.12 -9.65 3.77
CA HIS A 46 19.53 -10.72 4.57
C HIS A 46 18.25 -10.32 5.32
N ALA A 47 18.03 -9.03 5.52
CA ALA A 47 16.83 -8.49 6.17
C ALA A 47 15.65 -8.25 5.22
N LEU A 48 15.88 -8.25 3.90
CA LEU A 48 14.83 -8.01 2.91
C LEU A 48 13.65 -8.99 3.00
N PRO A 49 13.82 -10.31 3.18
CA PRO A 49 12.70 -11.23 3.31
C PRO A 49 11.76 -10.86 4.46
N TYR A 50 12.30 -10.41 5.58
CA TYR A 50 11.49 -9.97 6.73
C TYR A 50 10.73 -8.67 6.43
N ALA A 51 11.38 -7.72 5.74
CA ALA A 51 10.73 -6.49 5.30
C ALA A 51 9.59 -6.77 4.31
N VAL A 52 9.78 -7.71 3.38
CA VAL A 52 8.74 -8.14 2.44
C VAL A 52 7.57 -8.80 3.16
N VAL A 53 7.82 -9.70 4.10
CA VAL A 53 6.75 -10.33 4.89
C VAL A 53 5.97 -9.28 5.68
N TYR A 54 6.65 -8.36 6.33
CA TYR A 54 6.02 -7.26 7.07
C TYR A 54 5.17 -6.37 6.14
N ASP A 55 5.69 -6.02 4.97
CA ASP A 55 4.98 -5.21 3.99
C ASP A 55 3.75 -5.93 3.44
N GLN A 56 3.90 -7.16 2.96
CA GLN A 56 2.83 -7.89 2.29
C GLN A 56 1.72 -8.33 3.24
N PHE A 57 2.06 -8.86 4.42
CA PHE A 57 1.08 -9.36 5.40
C PHE A 57 0.66 -8.31 6.44
N GLY A 58 1.40 -7.22 6.57
CA GLY A 58 1.06 -6.10 7.44
C GLY A 58 0.52 -4.91 6.65
N ALA A 59 1.44 -4.08 6.18
CA ALA A 59 1.08 -2.78 5.59
C ALA A 59 0.16 -2.89 4.36
N PHE A 60 0.44 -3.81 3.43
CA PHE A 60 -0.36 -4.00 2.22
C PHE A 60 -1.79 -4.47 2.51
N LEU A 61 -1.97 -5.46 3.40
CA LEU A 61 -3.30 -5.93 3.79
C LEU A 61 -4.10 -4.84 4.53
N ILE A 62 -3.45 -4.10 5.42
CA ILE A 62 -4.09 -2.98 6.12
C ILE A 62 -4.46 -1.89 5.12
N LEU A 63 -3.58 -1.54 4.19
CA LEU A 63 -3.88 -0.56 3.15
C LEU A 63 -5.03 -1.01 2.24
N SER A 64 -5.04 -2.28 1.83
CA SER A 64 -6.06 -2.85 0.94
C SER A 64 -7.43 -3.02 1.61
N THR A 65 -7.50 -3.07 2.93
CA THR A 65 -8.74 -3.21 3.69
C THR A 65 -9.12 -1.89 4.37
N PHE A 66 -8.39 -1.52 5.40
CA PHE A 66 -8.65 -0.30 6.19
C PHE A 66 -8.45 0.97 5.36
N GLY A 67 -7.41 1.04 4.52
CA GLY A 67 -7.15 2.19 3.64
C GLY A 67 -8.29 2.42 2.65
N LEU A 68 -8.78 1.35 2.00
CA LEU A 68 -9.94 1.44 1.12
C LEU A 68 -11.22 1.79 1.87
N TRP A 69 -11.37 1.32 3.11
CA TRP A 69 -12.50 1.71 3.96
C TRP A 69 -12.45 3.21 4.30
N VAL A 70 -11.28 3.73 4.67
CA VAL A 70 -11.10 5.18 4.93
C VAL A 70 -11.46 5.98 3.69
N LEU A 71 -10.93 5.63 2.52
CA LEU A 71 -11.24 6.29 1.25
C LEU A 71 -12.75 6.27 0.94
N ALA A 72 -13.40 5.12 1.12
CA ALA A 72 -14.83 5.00 0.88
C ALA A 72 -15.67 5.76 1.92
N ARG A 73 -15.21 5.85 3.17
CA ARG A 73 -15.92 6.53 4.26
C ARG A 73 -15.83 8.05 4.20
N TYR A 74 -14.71 8.56 3.72
CA TYR A 74 -14.42 9.99 3.70
C TYR A 74 -14.45 10.61 2.30
N GLY A 75 -14.35 9.80 1.23
CA GLY A 75 -14.34 10.25 -0.16
C GLY A 75 -15.70 10.35 -0.84
N GLY A 76 -16.83 10.15 -0.11
CA GLY A 76 -18.17 10.22 -0.68
C GLY A 76 -19.24 10.51 0.36
N ASP A 77 -20.43 10.91 -0.09
CA ASP A 77 -21.56 11.28 0.78
C ASP A 77 -22.28 10.07 1.41
N ALA A 78 -22.14 8.90 0.81
CA ALA A 78 -22.78 7.67 1.27
C ALA A 78 -21.81 6.80 2.09
N ARG A 79 -22.31 6.22 3.19
CA ARG A 79 -21.57 5.21 3.97
C ARG A 79 -21.42 3.96 3.13
N PRO A 80 -20.17 3.46 2.87
CA PRO A 80 -19.99 2.25 2.09
C PRO A 80 -20.61 1.06 2.82
N SER A 81 -21.34 0.23 2.09
CA SER A 81 -21.83 -1.06 2.58
C SER A 81 -20.64 -2.03 2.71
N ALA A 82 -20.75 -3.04 3.60
CA ALA A 82 -19.77 -4.12 3.69
C ALA A 82 -19.60 -4.85 2.33
N ALA A 83 -20.68 -5.01 1.56
CA ALA A 83 -20.63 -5.59 0.22
C ALA A 83 -19.84 -4.72 -0.77
N ASP A 84 -19.99 -3.38 -0.69
CA ASP A 84 -19.22 -2.46 -1.54
C ASP A 84 -17.74 -2.49 -1.19
N MET A 85 -17.41 -2.59 0.08
CA MET A 85 -16.04 -2.76 0.55
C MET A 85 -15.42 -4.05 0.02
N LEU A 86 -16.10 -5.18 0.21
CA LEU A 86 -15.65 -6.47 -0.29
C LEU A 86 -15.43 -6.44 -1.80
N ARG A 87 -16.37 -5.86 -2.55
CA ARG A 87 -16.26 -5.72 -4.01
C ARG A 87 -15.04 -4.87 -4.41
N ARG A 88 -14.73 -3.79 -3.68
CA ARG A 88 -13.55 -2.94 -3.94
C ARG A 88 -12.27 -3.71 -3.68
N VAL A 89 -12.18 -4.43 -2.56
CA VAL A 89 -11.02 -5.29 -2.23
C VAL A 89 -10.83 -6.38 -3.30
N LEU A 90 -11.90 -7.09 -3.68
CA LEU A 90 -11.85 -8.13 -4.70
C LEU A 90 -11.52 -7.60 -6.11
N ARG A 91 -11.79 -6.33 -6.40
CA ARG A 91 -11.42 -5.68 -7.66
C ARG A 91 -10.04 -5.04 -7.64
N PHE A 92 -9.34 -5.10 -6.51
CA PHE A 92 -8.04 -4.48 -6.36
C PHE A 92 -6.93 -5.35 -7.00
N PRO A 93 -6.33 -4.93 -8.13
CA PRO A 93 -5.41 -5.78 -8.89
C PRO A 93 -4.19 -6.25 -8.09
N PRO A 94 -3.58 -5.44 -7.19
CA PRO A 94 -2.44 -5.87 -6.40
C PRO A 94 -2.75 -7.06 -5.47
N LEU A 95 -3.99 -7.20 -4.98
CA LEU A 95 -4.39 -8.34 -4.18
C LEU A 95 -4.31 -9.64 -4.99
N TRP A 96 -4.76 -9.62 -6.24
CA TRP A 96 -4.68 -10.79 -7.12
C TRP A 96 -3.24 -11.11 -7.51
N ALA A 97 -2.41 -10.10 -7.73
CA ALA A 97 -0.98 -10.30 -7.96
C ALA A 97 -0.31 -11.01 -6.77
N LEU A 98 -0.66 -10.62 -5.54
CA LEU A 98 -0.19 -11.29 -4.31
C LEU A 98 -0.67 -12.75 -4.26
N VAL A 99 -1.97 -13.01 -4.49
CA VAL A 99 -2.54 -14.36 -4.49
C VAL A 99 -1.87 -15.25 -5.52
N VAL A 100 -1.70 -14.76 -6.75
CA VAL A 100 -1.01 -15.49 -7.82
C VAL A 100 0.45 -15.74 -7.47
N GLY A 101 1.15 -14.74 -6.95
CA GLY A 101 2.54 -14.86 -6.55
C GLY A 101 2.77 -15.95 -5.50
N PHE A 102 1.91 -16.02 -4.47
CA PHE A 102 2.04 -17.04 -3.42
C PHE A 102 1.48 -18.42 -3.79
N SER A 103 0.52 -18.49 -4.72
CA SER A 103 -0.17 -19.74 -5.03
C SER A 103 0.41 -20.49 -6.21
N ILE A 104 0.91 -19.76 -7.22
CA ILE A 104 1.26 -20.34 -8.52
C ILE A 104 2.76 -20.17 -8.82
N MET A 105 3.37 -19.07 -8.35
CA MET A 105 4.77 -18.79 -8.66
C MET A 105 5.68 -19.77 -7.92
N PRO A 106 6.58 -20.50 -8.62
CA PRO A 106 7.56 -21.34 -7.96
C PRO A 106 8.57 -20.51 -7.18
N ALA A 107 9.17 -21.10 -6.14
CA ALA A 107 10.18 -20.44 -5.33
C ALA A 107 11.38 -19.93 -6.17
N GLU A 108 11.71 -20.67 -7.22
CA GLU A 108 12.72 -20.30 -8.21
C GLU A 108 12.06 -20.24 -9.60
N PRO A 109 11.53 -19.08 -10.01
CA PRO A 109 10.94 -18.93 -11.33
C PRO A 109 12.02 -18.97 -12.43
N PRO A 110 11.68 -19.42 -13.63
CA PRO A 110 12.58 -19.39 -14.78
C PRO A 110 13.19 -17.98 -14.96
N SER A 111 14.46 -17.91 -15.37
CA SER A 111 15.23 -16.66 -15.46
C SER A 111 14.56 -15.58 -16.33
N TRP A 112 13.89 -15.99 -17.40
CA TRP A 112 13.17 -15.07 -18.28
C TRP A 112 11.92 -14.45 -17.61
N ILE A 113 11.21 -15.22 -16.74
CA ILE A 113 10.11 -14.69 -15.94
C ILE A 113 10.67 -13.74 -14.88
N ALA A 114 11.67 -14.19 -14.11
CA ALA A 114 12.29 -13.36 -13.06
C ALA A 114 12.86 -12.07 -13.65
N GLY A 115 13.56 -12.13 -14.77
CA GLY A 115 14.09 -10.94 -15.45
C GLY A 115 13.02 -10.00 -15.98
N GLY A 116 11.91 -10.53 -16.49
CA GLY A 116 10.76 -9.72 -16.93
C GLY A 116 10.10 -8.99 -15.76
N LEU A 117 9.81 -9.70 -14.68
CA LEU A 117 9.22 -9.13 -13.45
C LEU A 117 10.15 -8.08 -12.82
N GLN A 118 11.46 -8.33 -12.79
CA GLN A 118 12.44 -7.38 -12.28
C GLN A 118 12.40 -6.06 -13.07
N ARG A 119 12.41 -6.11 -14.40
CA ARG A 119 12.33 -4.91 -15.24
C ARG A 119 11.06 -4.12 -15.03
N LEU A 120 9.91 -4.79 -14.85
CA LEU A 120 8.65 -4.15 -14.52
C LEU A 120 8.69 -3.49 -13.13
N SER A 121 9.29 -4.17 -12.15
CA SER A 121 9.50 -3.63 -10.80
C SER A 121 10.39 -2.39 -10.82
N ASP A 122 11.49 -2.41 -11.57
CA ASP A 122 12.41 -1.29 -11.69
C ASP A 122 11.77 -0.06 -12.36
N ALA A 123 10.84 -0.28 -13.30
CA ALA A 123 10.09 0.79 -13.95
C ALA A 123 8.99 1.40 -13.03
N LEU A 124 8.56 0.70 -11.99
CA LEU A 124 7.44 1.12 -11.16
C LEU A 124 7.69 2.46 -10.45
N LEU A 125 8.86 2.62 -9.82
CA LEU A 125 9.20 3.83 -9.08
C LEU A 125 9.29 5.07 -9.98
N PRO A 126 10.01 5.07 -11.12
CA PRO A 126 10.01 6.19 -12.05
C PRO A 126 8.63 6.55 -12.58
N LEU A 127 7.81 5.55 -12.94
CA LEU A 127 6.44 5.78 -13.42
C LEU A 127 5.52 6.35 -12.34
N ALA A 128 5.64 5.88 -11.11
CA ALA A 128 4.88 6.41 -9.98
C ALA A 128 5.24 7.87 -9.71
N MET A 129 6.54 8.21 -9.71
CA MET A 129 7.02 9.59 -9.51
C MET A 129 6.56 10.51 -10.64
N LEU A 130 6.61 10.05 -11.89
CA LEU A 130 6.10 10.80 -13.04
C LEU A 130 4.59 11.07 -12.90
N THR A 131 3.81 10.04 -12.53
CA THR A 131 2.36 10.16 -12.35
C THR A 131 2.01 11.16 -11.25
N ILE A 132 2.70 11.09 -10.12
CA ILE A 132 2.52 12.04 -9.01
C ILE A 132 2.89 13.45 -9.46
N GLY A 133 4.05 13.62 -10.11
CA GLY A 133 4.50 14.92 -10.61
C GLY A 133 3.51 15.57 -11.59
N LEU A 134 2.93 14.78 -12.48
CA LEU A 134 1.90 15.26 -13.42
C LEU A 134 0.55 15.55 -12.75
N SER A 135 0.29 14.99 -11.58
CA SER A 135 -0.96 15.17 -10.84
C SER A 135 -0.95 16.41 -9.93
N VAL A 136 0.22 16.95 -9.63
CA VAL A 136 0.38 18.17 -8.81
C VAL A 136 0.04 19.37 -9.72
N LYS A 137 -1.02 20.09 -9.34
CA LYS A 137 -1.46 21.34 -10.01
C LYS A 137 -1.05 22.54 -9.18
#